data_a5b54a3ea73ed68f853a7afe61009052
#
_entry.id   a5b54a3ea73ed68f853a7afe61009052
#
_cell.length_a   1.000
_cell.length_b   1.000
_cell.length_c   1.000
_cell.angle_alpha   90.00
_cell.angle_beta   90.00
_cell.angle_gamma   90.00
#
_symmetry.space_group_name_H-M   'P 1'
#
loop_
_entity.id
_entity.type
_entity.pdbx_description
1 polymer ?
#
loop_
_entity_poly.entity_id
_entity_poly.type
_entity_poly.pdbx_seq_one_letter_code
_entity_poly.pdbx_strand_id
1 'polypeptide(L)'
;SQGVAVFLHFGKEISDMMVKHISIEVTSKQTKKPVFGGPADLTAYILEPVDGILDKKRPAVLLCPGGGYRTLSTREDQPIAMKYLAAGFHVFVLHYSLAPDVFPRALMELALAMKVIREHGDEWNVDVDRIAVSGFSAGGHLACCLGVFWDREWLYGALGVKPEMIRPDGMILCYPVITSGEYCHKGSFECLMGAEASKKDEKLRRLLSLEYQ
;
A
#
# COMPACT_ATOMS: atom_id res chain seq x y z
N SER A 1 -50.14 -20.28 4.05
CA SER A 1 -48.94 -20.44 3.23
C SER A 1 -47.79 -20.80 4.15
N GLN A 2 -47.39 -22.09 4.11
CA GLN A 2 -46.23 -22.56 4.84
C GLN A 2 -44.97 -22.23 4.01
N GLY A 3 -44.11 -21.36 4.52
CA GLY A 3 -42.79 -21.07 3.93
C GLY A 3 -41.87 -22.28 4.08
N VAL A 4 -41.41 -22.85 2.96
CA VAL A 4 -40.38 -23.87 2.94
C VAL A 4 -39.04 -23.18 3.16
N ALA A 5 -38.44 -23.37 4.34
CA ALA A 5 -37.02 -23.00 4.58
C ALA A 5 -36.14 -24.10 4.00
N VAL A 6 -35.43 -23.81 2.93
CA VAL A 6 -34.40 -24.69 2.39
C VAL A 6 -33.11 -24.42 3.17
N PHE A 7 -32.75 -25.32 4.08
CA PHE A 7 -31.45 -25.35 4.70
C PHE A 7 -30.48 -26.07 3.76
N LEU A 8 -29.66 -25.31 3.01
CA LEU A 8 -28.50 -25.88 2.34
C LEU A 8 -27.45 -26.17 3.39
N HIS A 9 -27.32 -27.44 3.76
CA HIS A 9 -26.22 -27.90 4.59
C HIS A 9 -25.00 -28.07 3.68
N PHE A 10 -24.16 -27.03 3.59
CA PHE A 10 -22.82 -27.19 3.03
C PHE A 10 -21.94 -27.87 4.09
N GLY A 11 -21.92 -29.17 4.03
CA GLY A 11 -20.97 -29.96 4.81
C GLY A 11 -19.60 -29.89 4.17
N LYS A 12 -18.88 -28.81 4.43
CA LYS A 12 -17.42 -28.62 4.50
C LYS A 12 -17.19 -27.19 4.94
N GLU A 13 -16.28 -27.02 5.87
CA GLU A 13 -15.83 -25.70 6.33
C GLU A 13 -15.53 -24.85 5.10
N ILE A 14 -16.20 -23.69 5.02
CA ILE A 14 -15.80 -22.63 4.10
C ILE A 14 -14.38 -22.27 4.54
N SER A 15 -13.41 -22.40 3.65
CA SER A 15 -12.03 -22.03 3.94
C SER A 15 -12.05 -20.57 4.40
N ASP A 16 -11.74 -20.34 5.67
CA ASP A 16 -11.81 -19.04 6.27
C ASP A 16 -10.70 -18.15 5.67
N MET A 17 -11.07 -16.99 5.18
CA MET A 17 -10.10 -15.97 4.77
C MET A 17 -9.41 -15.47 6.04
N MET A 18 -8.07 -15.57 6.09
CA MET A 18 -7.31 -15.03 7.20
C MET A 18 -7.20 -13.51 7.06
N VAL A 19 -7.56 -12.79 8.13
CA VAL A 19 -7.34 -11.33 8.23
C VAL A 19 -6.36 -11.06 9.36
N LYS A 20 -5.27 -10.35 9.05
CA LYS A 20 -4.25 -9.93 10.03
C LYS A 20 -4.05 -8.43 9.98
N HIS A 21 -3.77 -7.82 11.13
CA HIS A 21 -3.34 -6.43 11.26
C HIS A 21 -1.86 -6.41 11.68
N ILE A 22 -1.05 -5.70 10.95
CA ILE A 22 0.40 -5.65 11.13
C ILE A 22 0.83 -4.19 11.26
N SER A 23 1.47 -3.86 12.38
CA SER A 23 2.01 -2.52 12.61
C SER A 23 3.28 -2.29 11.81
N ILE A 24 3.33 -1.23 11.02
CA ILE A 24 4.49 -0.79 10.25
C ILE A 24 5.04 0.47 10.91
N GLU A 25 6.16 0.35 11.57
CA GLU A 25 6.77 1.46 12.32
C GLU A 25 7.90 2.12 11.53
N VAL A 26 7.83 3.45 11.40
CA VAL A 26 8.86 4.30 10.82
C VAL A 26 9.20 5.40 11.81
N THR A 27 10.47 5.50 12.16
CA THR A 27 10.98 6.40 13.20
C THR A 27 11.46 7.74 12.64
N SER A 28 11.53 8.77 13.50
CA SER A 28 12.11 10.08 13.17
C SER A 28 13.58 10.00 12.75
N LYS A 29 14.33 8.98 13.22
CA LYS A 29 15.72 8.73 12.79
C LYS A 29 15.77 8.33 11.32
N GLN A 30 14.84 7.52 10.86
CA GLN A 30 14.76 7.07 9.47
C GLN A 30 14.29 8.20 8.54
N THR A 31 13.23 8.90 8.91
CA THR A 31 12.65 9.99 8.10
C THR A 31 13.48 11.26 8.09
N LYS A 32 14.34 11.46 9.11
CA LYS A 32 15.01 12.74 9.44
C LYS A 32 14.01 13.89 9.60
N LYS A 33 12.78 13.57 9.97
CA LYS A 33 11.66 14.50 10.20
C LYS A 33 10.96 14.12 11.50
N PRO A 34 10.25 15.04 12.15
CA PRO A 34 9.36 14.71 13.25
C PRO A 34 8.31 13.68 12.82
N VAL A 35 7.95 12.79 13.72
CA VAL A 35 6.89 11.79 13.57
C VAL A 35 5.82 12.11 14.61
N PHE A 36 4.59 12.32 14.16
CA PHE A 36 3.47 12.78 14.99
C PHE A 36 2.45 11.67 15.25
N GLY A 37 2.19 10.81 14.27
CA GLY A 37 1.23 9.69 14.40
C GLY A 37 1.86 8.41 14.92
N GLY A 38 1.01 7.43 15.23
CA GLY A 38 1.40 6.04 15.52
C GLY A 38 1.94 5.30 14.28
N PRO A 39 2.24 4.00 14.40
CA PRO A 39 2.60 3.17 13.28
C PRO A 39 1.47 3.09 12.25
N ALA A 40 1.82 2.87 10.99
CA ALA A 40 0.85 2.54 9.96
C ALA A 40 0.28 1.14 10.18
N ASP A 41 -0.96 0.90 9.74
CA ASP A 41 -1.59 -0.42 9.78
C ASP A 41 -1.56 -1.07 8.41
N LEU A 42 -1.03 -2.29 8.34
CA LEU A 42 -1.12 -3.14 7.17
C LEU A 42 -2.15 -4.23 7.42
N THR A 43 -3.32 -4.09 6.83
CA THR A 43 -4.37 -5.12 6.88
C THR A 43 -4.14 -6.14 5.78
N ALA A 44 -3.81 -7.37 6.16
CA ALA A 44 -3.57 -8.49 5.26
C ALA A 44 -4.84 -9.34 5.12
N TYR A 45 -5.32 -9.51 3.90
CA TYR A 45 -6.39 -10.43 3.50
C TYR A 45 -5.76 -11.59 2.74
N ILE A 46 -5.67 -12.75 3.38
CA ILE A 46 -4.97 -13.93 2.87
C ILE A 46 -5.99 -15.02 2.56
N LEU A 47 -6.03 -15.45 1.30
CA LEU A 47 -6.88 -16.53 0.85
C LEU A 47 -6.28 -17.88 1.30
N GLU A 48 -7.08 -18.70 1.96
CA GLU A 48 -6.67 -20.05 2.31
C GLU A 48 -6.44 -20.92 1.05
N PRO A 49 -5.55 -21.90 1.11
CA PRO A 49 -5.42 -22.92 0.08
C PRO A 49 -6.73 -23.67 -0.12
N VAL A 50 -7.10 -23.97 -1.35
CA VAL A 50 -8.26 -24.81 -1.67
C VAL A 50 -7.78 -26.21 -2.00
N ASP A 51 -8.20 -27.22 -1.26
CA ASP A 51 -7.82 -28.61 -1.44
C ASP A 51 -7.96 -29.07 -2.91
N GLY A 52 -6.90 -29.60 -3.45
CA GLY A 52 -6.84 -30.19 -4.79
C GLY A 52 -6.74 -29.18 -5.95
N ILE A 53 -6.69 -27.87 -5.67
CA ILE A 53 -6.61 -26.87 -6.75
C ILE A 53 -5.30 -26.06 -6.72
N LEU A 54 -4.65 -25.85 -5.58
CA LEU A 54 -3.54 -24.91 -5.49
C LEU A 54 -2.44 -25.30 -4.50
N ASP A 55 -1.46 -26.05 -4.98
CA ASP A 55 -0.09 -26.04 -4.41
C ASP A 55 0.72 -24.82 -4.88
N LYS A 56 0.09 -23.87 -5.58
CA LYS A 56 0.77 -22.72 -6.17
C LYS A 56 0.58 -21.49 -5.32
N LYS A 57 1.69 -20.81 -5.01
CA LYS A 57 1.68 -19.48 -4.40
C LYS A 57 0.87 -18.51 -5.24
N ARG A 58 0.12 -17.61 -4.58
CA ARG A 58 -0.73 -16.62 -5.23
C ARG A 58 0.00 -15.29 -5.40
N PRO A 59 -0.27 -14.55 -6.48
CA PRO A 59 0.17 -13.17 -6.59
C PRO A 59 -0.51 -12.31 -5.53
N ALA A 60 0.12 -11.17 -5.22
CA ALA A 60 -0.40 -10.24 -4.22
C ALA A 60 -0.53 -8.82 -4.76
N VAL A 61 -1.43 -8.05 -4.13
CA VAL A 61 -1.59 -6.62 -4.35
C VAL A 61 -1.41 -5.89 -3.01
N LEU A 62 -0.45 -4.96 -2.98
CA LEU A 62 -0.29 -4.00 -1.89
C LEU A 62 -1.04 -2.72 -2.28
N LEU A 63 -2.15 -2.44 -1.59
CA LEU A 63 -3.13 -1.43 -1.94
C LEU A 63 -2.96 -0.17 -1.07
N CYS A 64 -2.90 0.99 -1.72
CA CYS A 64 -2.83 2.31 -1.11
C CYS A 64 -4.11 3.10 -1.43
N PRO A 65 -5.05 3.27 -0.50
CA PRO A 65 -6.22 4.12 -0.69
C PRO A 65 -5.84 5.58 -0.94
N GLY A 66 -6.68 6.33 -1.66
CA GLY A 66 -6.53 7.77 -1.82
C GLY A 66 -7.01 8.57 -0.62
N GLY A 67 -7.10 9.87 -0.79
CA GLY A 67 -7.60 10.80 0.26
C GLY A 67 -6.72 12.03 0.46
N GLY A 68 -5.87 12.36 -0.51
CA GLY A 68 -5.10 13.61 -0.55
C GLY A 68 -4.02 13.73 0.53
N TYR A 69 -3.52 12.61 1.07
CA TYR A 69 -2.62 12.57 2.24
C TYR A 69 -3.21 13.23 3.50
N ARG A 70 -4.52 13.47 3.53
CA ARG A 70 -5.25 14.04 4.65
C ARG A 70 -6.15 13.04 5.33
N THR A 71 -6.74 12.15 4.55
CA THR A 71 -7.62 11.07 4.98
C THR A 71 -7.31 9.80 4.18
N LEU A 72 -7.94 8.69 4.54
CA LEU A 72 -7.97 7.48 3.72
C LEU A 72 -9.40 7.26 3.21
N SER A 73 -9.54 7.00 1.91
CA SER A 73 -10.81 6.79 1.25
C SER A 73 -11.32 5.38 1.52
N THR A 74 -12.38 5.25 2.30
CA THR A 74 -13.00 3.95 2.60
C THR A 74 -13.58 3.25 1.37
N ARG A 75 -13.85 3.98 0.28
CA ARG A 75 -14.31 3.41 -1.01
C ARG A 75 -13.20 2.72 -1.78
N GLU A 76 -11.96 3.14 -1.55
CA GLU A 76 -10.75 2.66 -2.23
C GLU A 76 -9.95 1.68 -1.36
N ASP A 77 -10.53 1.24 -0.27
CA ASP A 77 -10.01 0.35 0.76
C ASP A 77 -10.61 -1.07 0.60
N GLN A 78 -11.26 -1.58 1.63
CA GLN A 78 -11.85 -2.91 1.65
C GLN A 78 -12.73 -3.24 0.42
N PRO A 79 -13.59 -2.36 -0.14
CA PRO A 79 -14.36 -2.68 -1.33
C PRO A 79 -13.50 -3.03 -2.55
N ILE A 80 -12.35 -2.38 -2.70
CA ILE A 80 -11.39 -2.71 -3.76
C ILE A 80 -10.62 -3.99 -3.42
N ALA A 81 -10.21 -4.15 -2.16
CA ALA A 81 -9.56 -5.38 -1.71
C ALA A 81 -10.40 -6.61 -2.03
N MET A 82 -11.71 -6.57 -1.78
CA MET A 82 -12.64 -7.68 -2.09
C MET A 82 -12.67 -8.01 -3.60
N LYS A 83 -12.47 -7.03 -4.49
CA LYS A 83 -12.41 -7.27 -5.94
C LYS A 83 -11.16 -8.03 -6.35
N TYR A 84 -10.00 -7.65 -5.79
CA TYR A 84 -8.74 -8.36 -6.03
C TYR A 84 -8.77 -9.78 -5.43
N LEU A 85 -9.34 -9.95 -4.23
CA LEU A 85 -9.52 -11.26 -3.61
C LEU A 85 -10.39 -12.18 -4.48
N ALA A 86 -11.50 -11.66 -4.99
CA ALA A 86 -12.38 -12.41 -5.91
C ALA A 86 -11.67 -12.82 -7.21
N ALA A 87 -10.63 -12.08 -7.62
CA ALA A 87 -9.77 -12.40 -8.75
C ALA A 87 -8.61 -13.36 -8.39
N GLY A 88 -8.52 -13.80 -7.14
CA GLY A 88 -7.55 -14.79 -6.67
C GLY A 88 -6.21 -14.23 -6.17
N PHE A 89 -6.12 -12.93 -5.93
CA PHE A 89 -4.93 -12.31 -5.33
C PHE A 89 -5.03 -12.31 -3.80
N HIS A 90 -3.90 -12.43 -3.12
CA HIS A 90 -3.80 -11.93 -1.75
C HIS A 90 -3.80 -10.40 -1.78
N VAL A 91 -4.38 -9.76 -0.76
CA VAL A 91 -4.45 -8.30 -0.72
C VAL A 91 -3.97 -7.79 0.63
N PHE A 92 -3.14 -6.75 0.55
CA PHE A 92 -2.58 -6.05 1.69
C PHE A 92 -2.95 -4.57 1.57
N VAL A 93 -3.78 -4.06 2.47
CA VAL A 93 -4.19 -2.65 2.46
C VAL A 93 -3.35 -1.88 3.46
N LEU A 94 -2.61 -0.87 2.99
CA LEU A 94 -1.81 -0.02 3.84
C LEU A 94 -2.56 1.25 4.24
N HIS A 95 -2.85 1.39 5.52
CA HIS A 95 -3.32 2.63 6.12
C HIS A 95 -2.09 3.46 6.54
N TYR A 96 -1.51 4.12 5.55
CA TYR A 96 -0.28 4.90 5.70
C TYR A 96 -0.48 6.22 6.47
N SER A 97 0.59 6.77 7.00
CA SER A 97 0.59 8.03 7.74
C SER A 97 0.14 9.22 6.89
N LEU A 98 -0.67 10.07 7.50
CA LEU A 98 -1.28 11.25 6.90
C LEU A 98 -0.73 12.52 7.53
N ALA A 99 -1.03 13.69 6.94
CA ALA A 99 -0.71 14.96 7.57
C ALA A 99 -1.20 14.98 9.04
N PRO A 100 -0.39 15.51 9.99
CA PRO A 100 0.79 16.37 9.81
C PRO A 100 2.11 15.67 9.51
N ASP A 101 2.15 14.34 9.43
CA ASP A 101 3.33 13.62 8.96
C ASP A 101 3.57 13.91 7.48
N VAL A 102 4.84 14.10 7.11
CA VAL A 102 5.23 14.54 5.77
C VAL A 102 6.17 13.53 5.10
N PHE A 103 6.39 13.70 3.80
CA PHE A 103 7.40 12.94 3.06
C PHE A 103 8.75 12.93 3.81
N PRO A 104 9.42 11.76 3.95
CA PRO A 104 9.17 10.52 3.21
C PRO A 104 8.39 9.44 4.01
N ARG A 105 7.70 9.77 5.11
CA ARG A 105 7.17 8.78 6.06
C ARG A 105 6.26 7.74 5.39
N ALA A 106 5.21 8.15 4.72
CA ALA A 106 4.27 7.23 4.06
C ALA A 106 4.97 6.31 3.03
N LEU A 107 5.97 6.83 2.29
CA LEU A 107 6.75 6.03 1.36
C LEU A 107 7.61 4.98 2.07
N MET A 108 8.21 5.33 3.20
CA MET A 108 8.98 4.39 4.02
C MET A 108 8.10 3.29 4.61
N GLU A 109 6.89 3.64 5.04
CA GLU A 109 5.89 2.69 5.50
C GLU A 109 5.46 1.72 4.39
N LEU A 110 5.23 2.23 3.18
CA LEU A 110 4.89 1.41 2.01
C LEU A 110 6.04 0.46 1.64
N ALA A 111 7.28 0.95 1.68
CA ALA A 111 8.47 0.14 1.43
C ALA A 111 8.62 -0.98 2.47
N LEU A 112 8.42 -0.69 3.76
CA LEU A 112 8.47 -1.70 4.81
C LEU A 112 7.30 -2.69 4.71
N ALA A 113 6.11 -2.26 4.31
CA ALA A 113 4.98 -3.16 4.04
C ALA A 113 5.31 -4.16 2.93
N MET A 114 5.93 -3.70 1.83
CA MET A 114 6.41 -4.56 0.74
C MET A 114 7.43 -5.59 1.26
N LYS A 115 8.39 -5.16 2.09
CA LYS A 115 9.37 -6.04 2.73
C LYS A 115 8.70 -7.11 3.58
N VAL A 116 7.75 -6.72 4.44
CA VAL A 116 7.01 -7.64 5.32
C VAL A 116 6.28 -8.71 4.51
N ILE A 117 5.62 -8.34 3.42
CA ILE A 117 4.94 -9.30 2.53
C ILE A 117 5.94 -10.31 1.96
N ARG A 118 7.12 -9.87 1.49
CA ARG A 118 8.16 -10.76 0.95
C ARG A 118 8.73 -11.70 2.01
N GLU A 119 8.97 -11.20 3.23
CA GLU A 119 9.50 -12.00 4.34
C GLU A 119 8.57 -13.12 4.79
N HIS A 120 7.25 -12.90 4.67
CA HIS A 120 6.23 -13.87 5.03
C HIS A 120 5.68 -14.65 3.82
N GLY A 121 6.35 -14.59 2.67
CA GLY A 121 5.86 -15.19 1.44
C GLY A 121 5.53 -16.67 1.54
N ASP A 122 6.33 -17.45 2.27
CA ASP A 122 6.09 -18.88 2.51
C ASP A 122 4.92 -19.09 3.48
N GLU A 123 4.90 -18.37 4.60
CA GLU A 123 3.83 -18.45 5.61
C GLU A 123 2.45 -18.12 5.03
N TRP A 124 2.40 -17.09 4.18
CA TRP A 124 1.14 -16.58 3.63
C TRP A 124 0.82 -17.09 2.23
N ASN A 125 1.61 -18.03 1.73
CA ASN A 125 1.47 -18.60 0.38
C ASN A 125 1.48 -17.53 -0.73
N VAL A 126 2.28 -16.45 -0.56
CA VAL A 126 2.46 -15.37 -1.52
C VAL A 126 3.57 -15.72 -2.50
N ASP A 127 3.31 -15.52 -3.79
CA ASP A 127 4.36 -15.51 -4.81
C ASP A 127 5.11 -14.18 -4.75
N VAL A 128 6.28 -14.23 -4.14
CA VAL A 128 7.10 -13.04 -3.85
C VAL A 128 7.68 -12.37 -5.11
N ASP A 129 7.61 -13.03 -6.25
CA ASP A 129 8.02 -12.48 -7.55
C ASP A 129 6.83 -11.88 -8.34
N ARG A 130 5.63 -11.86 -7.73
CA ARG A 130 4.41 -11.31 -8.31
C ARG A 130 3.63 -10.46 -7.31
N ILE A 131 4.25 -9.40 -6.80
CA ILE A 131 3.62 -8.44 -5.90
C ILE A 131 3.48 -7.10 -6.62
N ALA A 132 2.26 -6.72 -6.97
CA ALA A 132 1.97 -5.40 -7.51
C ALA A 132 1.64 -4.40 -6.40
N VAL A 133 2.10 -3.15 -6.54
CA VAL A 133 1.57 -2.05 -5.75
C VAL A 133 0.44 -1.37 -6.51
N SER A 134 -0.69 -1.16 -5.85
CA SER A 134 -1.87 -0.49 -6.42
C SER A 134 -2.23 0.74 -5.60
N GLY A 135 -2.67 1.81 -6.26
CA GLY A 135 -3.10 2.98 -5.52
C GLY A 135 -4.01 3.92 -6.31
N PHE A 136 -4.76 4.71 -5.57
CA PHE A 136 -5.80 5.60 -6.06
C PHE A 136 -5.49 7.04 -5.69
N SER A 137 -5.58 7.99 -6.62
CA SER A 137 -5.37 9.42 -6.34
C SER A 137 -4.02 9.67 -5.63
N ALA A 138 -4.02 10.19 -4.39
CA ALA A 138 -2.82 10.34 -3.56
C ALA A 138 -2.15 8.99 -3.22
N GLY A 139 -2.93 7.91 -3.01
CA GLY A 139 -2.40 6.55 -2.87
C GLY A 139 -1.76 6.04 -4.16
N GLY A 140 -2.27 6.46 -5.33
CA GLY A 140 -1.65 6.21 -6.63
C GLY A 140 -0.31 6.92 -6.79
N HIS A 141 -0.21 8.16 -6.28
CA HIS A 141 1.07 8.87 -6.19
C HIS A 141 2.05 8.11 -5.28
N LEU A 142 1.61 7.68 -4.10
CA LEU A 142 2.42 6.92 -3.16
C LEU A 142 2.92 5.60 -3.76
N ALA A 143 2.05 4.86 -4.44
CA ALA A 143 2.40 3.62 -5.16
C ALA A 143 3.45 3.89 -6.26
N CYS A 144 3.26 4.98 -7.02
CA CYS A 144 4.22 5.40 -8.05
C CYS A 144 5.57 5.81 -7.43
N CYS A 145 5.58 6.51 -6.29
CA CYS A 145 6.81 6.83 -5.56
C CYS A 145 7.63 5.58 -5.25
N LEU A 146 6.98 4.50 -4.76
CA LEU A 146 7.70 3.25 -4.51
C LEU A 146 8.27 2.68 -5.80
N GLY A 147 7.50 2.67 -6.89
CA GLY A 147 7.94 2.15 -8.18
C GLY A 147 9.13 2.86 -8.80
N VAL A 148 9.31 4.16 -8.52
CA VAL A 148 10.42 4.97 -9.07
C VAL A 148 11.57 5.22 -8.09
N PHE A 149 11.39 4.93 -6.79
CA PHE A 149 12.38 5.21 -5.76
C PHE A 149 12.90 3.97 -5.01
N TRP A 150 12.41 2.78 -5.29
CA TRP A 150 12.78 1.57 -4.56
C TRP A 150 14.31 1.30 -4.56
N ASP A 151 15.01 1.65 -5.64
CA ASP A 151 16.46 1.48 -5.81
C ASP A 151 17.30 2.69 -5.39
N ARG A 152 16.67 3.71 -4.77
CA ARG A 152 17.38 4.91 -4.31
C ARG A 152 17.98 4.67 -2.92
N GLU A 153 19.26 4.88 -2.80
CA GLU A 153 20.02 4.65 -1.56
C GLU A 153 19.45 5.44 -0.36
N TRP A 154 18.96 6.65 -0.60
CA TRP A 154 18.34 7.45 0.46
C TRP A 154 17.08 6.80 1.05
N LEU A 155 16.38 5.90 0.31
CA LEU A 155 15.23 5.16 0.78
C LEU A 155 15.66 3.83 1.44
N TYR A 156 16.23 2.90 0.66
CA TYR A 156 16.57 1.57 1.19
C TYR A 156 17.66 1.62 2.27
N GLY A 157 18.64 2.54 2.15
CA GLY A 157 19.70 2.72 3.13
C GLY A 157 19.19 3.30 4.45
N ALA A 158 18.25 4.27 4.42
CA ALA A 158 17.63 4.79 5.63
C ALA A 158 16.77 3.73 6.37
N LEU A 159 16.20 2.78 5.64
CA LEU A 159 15.44 1.66 6.19
C LEU A 159 16.33 0.48 6.63
N GLY A 160 17.59 0.44 6.19
CA GLY A 160 18.49 -0.68 6.45
C GLY A 160 18.08 -1.98 5.75
N VAL A 161 17.48 -1.88 4.57
CA VAL A 161 16.95 -3.01 3.81
C VAL A 161 17.68 -3.15 2.47
N LYS A 162 17.63 -4.34 1.87
CA LYS A 162 18.08 -4.54 0.48
C LYS A 162 17.01 -3.98 -0.47
N PRO A 163 17.41 -3.29 -1.57
CA PRO A 163 16.45 -2.67 -2.48
C PRO A 163 15.48 -3.70 -3.11
N GLU A 164 15.92 -4.93 -3.38
CA GLU A 164 15.07 -5.98 -3.94
C GLU A 164 13.89 -6.35 -3.04
N MET A 165 14.04 -6.18 -1.71
CA MET A 165 12.98 -6.46 -0.75
C MET A 165 11.81 -5.48 -0.81
N ILE A 166 12.04 -4.28 -1.34
CA ILE A 166 11.06 -3.20 -1.41
C ILE A 166 10.63 -2.87 -2.86
N ARG A 167 11.17 -3.60 -3.86
CA ARG A 167 10.83 -3.42 -5.27
C ARG A 167 9.44 -3.98 -5.57
N PRO A 168 8.49 -3.21 -6.12
CA PRO A 168 7.26 -3.78 -6.66
C PRO A 168 7.54 -4.48 -8.00
N ASP A 169 6.84 -5.57 -8.28
CA ASP A 169 6.95 -6.29 -9.55
C ASP A 169 6.01 -5.70 -10.62
N GLY A 170 5.07 -4.85 -10.20
CA GLY A 170 4.18 -4.10 -11.07
C GLY A 170 3.51 -2.95 -10.34
N MET A 171 2.97 -2.00 -11.10
CA MET A 171 2.20 -0.87 -10.58
C MET A 171 0.82 -0.80 -11.24
N ILE A 172 -0.22 -0.58 -10.43
CA ILE A 172 -1.60 -0.34 -10.87
C ILE A 172 -2.01 1.04 -10.35
N LEU A 173 -1.92 2.05 -11.22
CA LEU A 173 -2.11 3.46 -10.85
C LEU A 173 -3.47 3.96 -11.33
N CYS A 174 -4.38 4.23 -10.39
CA CYS A 174 -5.71 4.72 -10.67
C CYS A 174 -5.79 6.22 -10.42
N TYR A 175 -6.01 7.03 -11.48
CA TYR A 175 -6.06 8.50 -11.45
C TYR A 175 -5.06 9.14 -10.48
N PRO A 176 -3.76 8.78 -10.57
CA PRO A 176 -2.76 9.19 -9.59
C PRO A 176 -2.47 10.69 -9.66
N VAL A 177 -2.14 11.29 -8.52
CA VAL A 177 -1.71 12.71 -8.43
C VAL A 177 -0.21 12.79 -8.77
N ILE A 178 0.15 12.70 -10.05
CA ILE A 178 1.56 12.56 -10.50
C ILE A 178 2.33 13.88 -10.46
N THR A 179 1.71 14.97 -10.93
CA THR A 179 2.38 16.26 -11.13
C THR A 179 2.15 17.24 -9.99
N SER A 180 3.15 18.05 -9.68
CA SER A 180 3.02 19.27 -8.86
C SER A 180 2.91 20.54 -9.71
N GLY A 181 2.77 20.43 -11.04
CA GLY A 181 2.67 21.54 -11.99
C GLY A 181 1.35 22.29 -11.94
N GLU A 182 1.00 22.99 -13.03
CA GLU A 182 -0.16 23.88 -13.12
C GLU A 182 -1.48 23.19 -12.78
N TYR A 183 -1.67 21.94 -13.23
CA TYR A 183 -2.92 21.17 -13.04
C TYR A 183 -2.87 20.23 -11.83
N CYS A 184 -1.94 20.45 -10.91
CA CYS A 184 -1.78 19.57 -9.75
C CYS A 184 -2.96 19.67 -8.76
N HIS A 185 -3.17 18.61 -8.00
CA HIS A 185 -4.03 18.65 -6.81
C HIS A 185 -3.25 19.27 -5.65
N LYS A 186 -3.25 20.61 -5.55
CA LYS A 186 -2.45 21.40 -4.58
C LYS A 186 -2.56 20.87 -3.15
N GLY A 187 -3.78 20.57 -2.69
CA GLY A 187 -4.02 20.08 -1.34
C GLY A 187 -3.30 18.78 -1.01
N SER A 188 -3.12 17.86 -1.98
CA SER A 188 -2.32 16.65 -1.77
C SER A 188 -0.85 16.97 -1.53
N PHE A 189 -0.27 17.88 -2.32
CA PHE A 189 1.13 18.29 -2.15
C PHE A 189 1.35 19.09 -0.87
N GLU A 190 0.40 19.93 -0.47
CA GLU A 190 0.45 20.62 0.82
C GLU A 190 0.46 19.66 2.01
N CYS A 191 -0.35 18.60 1.97
CA CYS A 191 -0.37 17.57 3.00
C CYS A 191 0.91 16.73 2.97
N LEU A 192 1.37 16.30 1.77
CA LEU A 192 2.54 15.45 1.61
C LEU A 192 3.85 16.14 2.00
N MET A 193 4.01 17.42 1.65
CA MET A 193 5.24 18.17 1.86
C MET A 193 5.23 18.99 3.16
N GLY A 194 4.04 19.31 3.68
CA GLY A 194 3.82 20.34 4.65
C GLY A 194 3.62 21.72 3.99
N ALA A 195 2.76 22.55 4.56
CA ALA A 195 2.29 23.81 3.95
C ALA A 195 3.43 24.79 3.57
N GLU A 196 4.46 24.91 4.39
CA GLU A 196 5.59 25.79 4.11
C GLU A 196 6.54 25.24 3.04
N ALA A 197 6.87 23.93 3.11
CA ALA A 197 7.75 23.29 2.14
C ALA A 197 7.08 23.25 0.75
N SER A 198 5.77 23.02 0.68
CA SER A 198 5.03 23.01 -0.59
C SER A 198 5.09 24.33 -1.36
N LYS A 199 5.32 25.45 -0.66
CA LYS A 199 5.47 26.80 -1.25
C LYS A 199 6.91 27.13 -1.62
N LYS A 200 7.89 26.64 -0.86
CA LYS A 200 9.28 27.14 -0.89
C LYS A 200 10.30 26.12 -1.37
N ASP A 201 10.04 24.82 -1.22
CA ASP A 201 11.00 23.76 -1.58
C ASP A 201 10.73 23.22 -3.00
N GLU A 202 11.28 23.93 -3.99
CA GLU A 202 11.16 23.52 -5.39
C GLU A 202 11.87 22.19 -5.69
N LYS A 203 12.96 21.88 -4.98
CA LYS A 203 13.69 20.61 -5.16
C LYS A 203 12.82 19.42 -4.72
N LEU A 204 12.22 19.52 -3.55
CA LEU A 204 11.32 18.49 -3.05
C LEU A 204 10.08 18.39 -3.94
N ARG A 205 9.51 19.51 -4.37
CA ARG A 205 8.37 19.51 -5.30
C ARG A 205 8.71 18.82 -6.61
N ARG A 206 9.89 19.10 -7.19
CA ARG A 206 10.35 18.44 -8.41
C ARG A 206 10.60 16.95 -8.20
N LEU A 207 11.16 16.55 -7.04
CA LEU A 207 11.36 15.15 -6.68
C LEU A 207 10.02 14.41 -6.63
N LEU A 208 8.98 15.03 -6.10
CA LEU A 208 7.66 14.45 -5.92
C LEU A 208 6.74 14.62 -7.15
N SER A 209 7.18 15.31 -8.18
CA SER A 209 6.57 15.35 -9.51
C SER A 209 7.10 14.17 -10.33
N LEU A 210 6.36 13.07 -10.31
CA LEU A 210 6.88 11.77 -10.75
C LEU A 210 7.02 11.65 -12.27
N GLU A 211 6.47 12.61 -13.02
CA GLU A 211 6.70 12.76 -14.47
C GLU A 211 8.17 13.10 -14.81
N TYR A 212 8.96 13.48 -13.82
CA TYR A 212 10.39 13.80 -13.99
C TYR A 212 11.36 12.72 -13.48
N GLN A 213 10.83 11.57 -13.05
CA GLN A 213 11.63 10.48 -12.43
C GLN A 213 11.85 9.30 -13.38
#